data_f204bc410076ef6c217e031205f14eff
#
_entry.id   f204bc410076ef6c217e031205f14eff
#
_cell.length_a   1.000
_cell.length_b   1.000
_cell.length_c   1.000
_cell.angle_alpha   90.00
_cell.angle_beta   90.00
_cell.angle_gamma   90.00
#
_symmetry.space_group_name_H-M   'P 1'
#
loop_
_entity.id
_entity.type
_entity.pdbx_description
1 polymer ?
#
loop_
_entity_poly.entity_id
_entity_poly.type
_entity_poly.pdbx_seq_one_letter_code
_entity_poly.pdbx_strand_id
1 'polypeptide(L)'
;MWLGLRGPVLRGHAVVLDLEIAEKSPSRLKARRIDDQRRYRKHLLDTRGLGIRDMRLSGDDLLLLVGPTMSLEGPAFVLRWCGAANDDSSGVIDPERIEMVAELPYRLNVDHPEGIDLWPEAGPGALLVIYDAPAPERCDADTFTVRADVIRSNPTCAAEL
;
A
#
# COMPACT_ATOMS: atom_id res chain seq x y z
N MET A 1 -11.05 7.48 -4.54
CA MET A 1 -10.84 6.04 -4.20
C MET A 1 -9.57 5.58 -4.88
N TRP A 2 -8.68 4.96 -4.13
CA TRP A 2 -7.41 4.46 -4.64
C TRP A 2 -7.51 2.96 -4.94
N LEU A 3 -6.91 2.53 -6.05
CA LEU A 3 -6.82 1.15 -6.47
C LEU A 3 -5.37 0.84 -6.87
N GLY A 4 -4.67 0.08 -6.05
CA GLY A 4 -3.31 -0.41 -6.32
C GLY A 4 -3.34 -1.73 -7.10
N LEU A 5 -2.48 -1.86 -8.07
CA LEU A 5 -2.37 -3.10 -8.83
C LEU A 5 -1.23 -3.97 -8.28
N ARG A 6 -1.54 -5.22 -7.96
CA ARG A 6 -0.52 -6.23 -7.65
C ARG A 6 0.34 -6.58 -8.88
N GLY A 7 -0.23 -6.44 -10.05
CA GLY A 7 0.41 -6.62 -11.35
C GLY A 7 -0.53 -6.25 -12.49
N PRO A 8 0.00 -6.02 -13.69
CA PRO A 8 1.42 -6.06 -14.05
C PRO A 8 2.19 -4.85 -13.50
N VAL A 9 3.49 -5.06 -13.22
CA VAL A 9 4.45 -3.98 -12.93
C VAL A 9 5.09 -3.54 -14.26
N LEU A 10 5.08 -2.24 -14.53
CA LEU A 10 5.50 -1.68 -15.82
C LEU A 10 6.91 -1.08 -15.71
N ARG A 11 7.93 -1.78 -16.22
CA ARG A 11 9.33 -1.33 -16.18
C ARG A 11 9.82 -0.92 -14.78
N GLY A 12 9.45 -1.72 -13.76
CA GLY A 12 9.81 -1.43 -12.37
C GLY A 12 8.79 -0.61 -11.60
N HIS A 13 7.77 -0.05 -12.27
CA HIS A 13 6.77 0.80 -11.64
C HIS A 13 5.48 0.05 -11.38
N ALA A 14 4.99 0.14 -10.15
CA ALA A 14 3.64 -0.26 -9.80
C ALA A 14 2.62 0.79 -10.28
N VAL A 15 1.39 0.36 -10.47
CA VAL A 15 0.31 1.22 -10.95
C VAL A 15 -0.67 1.48 -9.81
N VAL A 16 -0.95 2.74 -9.56
CA VAL A 16 -2.05 3.20 -8.72
C VAL A 16 -3.04 3.98 -9.58
N LEU A 17 -4.31 3.65 -9.43
CA LEU A 17 -5.40 4.39 -10.05
C LEU A 17 -6.14 5.20 -8.97
N ASP A 18 -6.32 6.48 -9.22
CA ASP A 18 -7.22 7.33 -8.45
C ASP A 18 -8.53 7.51 -9.21
N LEU A 19 -9.63 7.19 -8.55
CA LEU A 19 -10.97 7.20 -9.12
C LEU A 19 -11.93 8.00 -8.24
N GLU A 20 -12.77 8.80 -8.88
CA GLU A 20 -13.98 9.34 -8.25
C GLU A 20 -15.15 8.38 -8.47
N ILE A 21 -15.81 7.99 -7.39
CA ILE A 21 -16.93 7.05 -7.45
C ILE A 21 -18.25 7.79 -7.33
N ALA A 22 -19.16 7.49 -8.25
CA ALA A 22 -20.56 7.84 -8.11
C ALA A 22 -21.33 6.62 -7.61
N GLU A 23 -21.96 6.74 -6.47
CA GLU A 23 -22.94 5.74 -6.04
C GLU A 23 -24.18 5.83 -6.92
N LYS A 24 -24.50 4.74 -7.61
CA LYS A 24 -25.76 4.65 -8.38
C LYS A 24 -26.74 3.64 -7.80
N SER A 25 -26.27 2.68 -7.04
CA SER A 25 -27.09 1.72 -6.31
C SER A 25 -26.21 0.95 -5.32
N PRO A 26 -26.78 0.28 -4.31
CA PRO A 26 -26.01 -0.51 -3.34
C PRO A 26 -25.15 -1.61 -3.95
N SER A 27 -25.43 -2.01 -5.19
CA SER A 27 -24.73 -3.12 -5.87
C SER A 27 -23.86 -2.69 -7.05
N ARG A 28 -23.78 -1.38 -7.36
CA ARG A 28 -23.02 -0.91 -8.52
C ARG A 28 -22.28 0.39 -8.23
N LEU A 29 -20.95 0.32 -8.30
CA LEU A 29 -20.07 1.48 -8.34
C LEU A 29 -19.84 1.91 -9.79
N LYS A 30 -19.81 3.19 -10.03
CA LYS A 30 -19.47 3.76 -11.33
C LYS A 30 -18.43 4.85 -11.16
N ALA A 31 -17.32 4.73 -11.87
CA ALA A 31 -16.33 5.82 -11.92
C ALA A 31 -16.94 7.04 -12.61
N ARG A 32 -16.88 8.20 -11.95
CA ARG A 32 -17.19 9.51 -12.54
C ARG A 32 -16.18 9.86 -13.61
N ARG A 33 -16.54 10.76 -14.50
CA ARG A 33 -15.55 11.41 -15.35
C ARG A 33 -14.81 12.45 -14.51
N ILE A 34 -13.49 12.44 -14.59
CA ILE A 34 -12.62 13.47 -14.01
C ILE A 34 -12.54 14.65 -15.00
N ASP A 35 -12.48 14.31 -16.29
CA ASP A 35 -12.55 15.26 -17.41
C ASP A 35 -13.29 14.62 -18.61
N ASP A 36 -13.31 15.29 -19.75
CA ASP A 36 -14.05 14.84 -20.95
C ASP A 36 -13.59 13.49 -21.48
N GLN A 37 -12.36 13.05 -21.17
CA GLN A 37 -11.75 11.86 -21.71
C GLN A 37 -11.44 10.80 -20.66
N ARG A 38 -11.24 11.19 -19.36
CA ARG A 38 -10.71 10.29 -18.33
C ARG A 38 -11.71 10.04 -17.20
N ARG A 39 -11.67 8.81 -16.69
CA ARG A 39 -12.42 8.37 -15.50
C ARG A 39 -11.53 8.03 -14.31
N TYR A 40 -10.21 8.14 -14.49
CA TYR A 40 -9.21 7.87 -13.45
C TYR A 40 -7.94 8.66 -13.76
N ARG A 41 -7.18 8.96 -12.72
CA ARG A 41 -5.77 9.33 -12.82
C ARG A 41 -4.94 8.08 -12.67
N LYS A 42 -3.89 7.96 -13.43
CA LYS A 42 -2.98 6.83 -13.37
C LYS A 42 -1.61 7.31 -12.91
N HIS A 43 -1.15 6.76 -11.81
CA HIS A 43 0.14 7.06 -11.22
C HIS A 43 1.05 5.83 -11.33
N LEU A 44 2.30 6.07 -11.70
CA LEU A 44 3.33 5.06 -11.84
C LEU A 44 4.41 5.34 -10.80
N LEU A 45 4.53 4.46 -9.82
CA LEU A 45 5.45 4.59 -8.70
C LEU A 45 6.61 3.62 -8.88
N ASP A 46 7.85 4.12 -8.77
CA ASP A 46 9.02 3.24 -8.79
C ASP A 46 9.04 2.39 -7.50
N THR A 47 8.67 1.13 -7.65
CA THR A 47 8.66 0.12 -6.60
C THR A 47 9.75 -0.93 -6.80
N ARG A 48 10.69 -0.67 -7.71
CA ARG A 48 11.76 -1.59 -8.10
C ARG A 48 11.25 -2.98 -8.52
N GLY A 49 10.09 -3.00 -9.18
CA GLY A 49 9.51 -4.25 -9.69
C GLY A 49 8.55 -4.95 -8.73
N LEU A 50 8.31 -4.40 -7.56
CA LEU A 50 7.34 -4.95 -6.61
C LEU A 50 5.91 -4.49 -6.94
N GLY A 51 4.93 -5.34 -6.69
CA GLY A 51 3.52 -5.03 -6.83
C GLY A 51 2.92 -4.49 -5.55
N ILE A 52 1.80 -3.79 -5.66
CA ILE A 52 1.07 -3.28 -4.50
C ILE A 52 0.20 -4.40 -3.92
N ARG A 53 0.35 -4.65 -2.63
CA ARG A 53 -0.43 -5.65 -1.89
C ARG A 53 -1.55 -5.01 -1.10
N ASP A 54 -1.26 -3.87 -0.46
CA ASP A 54 -2.25 -3.09 0.29
C ASP A 54 -1.89 -1.60 0.29
N MET A 55 -2.86 -0.76 0.62
CA MET A 55 -2.68 0.69 0.69
C MET A 55 -3.53 1.30 1.79
N ARG A 56 -2.95 2.28 2.50
CA ARG A 56 -3.64 3.02 3.55
C ARG A 56 -3.35 4.52 3.45
N LEU A 57 -4.41 5.34 3.46
CA LEU A 57 -4.26 6.78 3.55
C LEU A 57 -3.90 7.18 4.99
N SER A 58 -2.91 8.05 5.15
CA SER A 58 -2.44 8.61 6.41
C SER A 58 -2.24 10.13 6.28
N GLY A 59 -3.23 10.89 6.71
CA GLY A 59 -3.27 12.32 6.37
C GLY A 59 -3.33 12.53 4.87
N ASP A 60 -2.40 13.32 4.33
CA ASP A 60 -2.29 13.56 2.89
C ASP A 60 -1.41 12.54 2.16
N ASP A 61 -0.79 11.62 2.88
CA ASP A 61 0.14 10.63 2.33
C ASP A 61 -0.56 9.29 2.08
N LEU A 62 -0.07 8.54 1.09
CA LEU A 62 -0.51 7.19 0.84
C LEU A 62 0.60 6.19 1.23
N LEU A 63 0.31 5.36 2.23
CA LEU A 63 1.15 4.23 2.58
C LEU A 63 0.85 3.06 1.65
N LEU A 64 1.92 2.39 1.18
CA LEU A 64 1.83 1.29 0.23
C LEU A 64 2.61 0.10 0.78
N LEU A 65 1.92 -1.00 0.99
CA LEU A 65 2.58 -2.29 1.16
C LEU A 65 2.95 -2.82 -0.21
N VAL A 66 4.23 -3.00 -0.47
CA VAL A 66 4.73 -3.52 -1.74
C VAL A 66 5.50 -4.82 -1.50
N GLY A 67 5.38 -5.73 -2.43
CA GLY A 67 6.02 -7.05 -2.35
C GLY A 67 6.07 -7.76 -3.69
N PRO A 68 6.66 -8.96 -3.75
CA PRO A 68 6.78 -9.73 -4.96
C PRO A 68 5.45 -9.93 -5.67
N THR A 69 5.48 -9.89 -7.00
CA THR A 69 4.30 -10.16 -7.83
C THR A 69 4.10 -11.67 -8.00
N MET A 70 2.88 -12.08 -8.28
CA MET A 70 2.50 -13.49 -8.50
C MET A 70 2.86 -14.37 -7.28
N SER A 71 3.41 -15.55 -7.51
CA SER A 71 3.87 -16.51 -6.50
C SER A 71 5.38 -16.41 -6.20
N LEU A 72 5.99 -15.28 -6.52
CA LEU A 72 7.40 -15.07 -6.25
C LEU A 72 7.61 -14.76 -4.76
N GLU A 73 8.69 -15.32 -4.22
CA GLU A 73 9.18 -15.03 -2.88
C GLU A 73 10.14 -13.85 -2.92
N GLY A 74 10.19 -13.08 -1.85
CA GLY A 74 11.13 -11.97 -1.75
C GLY A 74 10.73 -10.93 -0.71
N PRO A 75 11.56 -9.90 -0.56
CA PRO A 75 11.34 -8.85 0.43
C PRO A 75 10.05 -8.07 0.15
N ALA A 76 9.45 -7.59 1.23
CA ALA A 76 8.32 -6.66 1.19
C ALA A 76 8.68 -5.40 1.96
N PHE A 77 8.10 -4.28 1.53
CA PHE A 77 8.39 -2.98 2.11
C PHE A 77 7.10 -2.21 2.32
N VAL A 78 7.13 -1.30 3.29
CA VAL A 78 6.16 -0.21 3.37
C VAL A 78 6.82 1.02 2.78
N LEU A 79 6.20 1.57 1.74
CA LEU A 79 6.58 2.85 1.14
C LEU A 79 5.55 3.90 1.49
N ARG A 80 5.95 5.17 1.47
CA ARG A 80 5.07 6.33 1.60
C ARG A 80 5.17 7.18 0.35
N TRP A 81 4.02 7.47 -0.26
CA TRP A 81 3.91 8.48 -1.30
C TRP A 81 3.43 9.78 -0.67
N CYS A 82 4.36 10.72 -0.54
CA CYS A 82 4.14 12.01 0.10
C CYS A 82 3.19 12.90 -0.69
N GLY A 83 2.17 13.43 -0.01
CA GLY A 83 1.18 14.34 -0.59
C GLY A 83 0.29 13.70 -1.66
N ALA A 84 0.13 12.38 -1.64
CA ALA A 84 -0.66 11.65 -2.64
C ALA A 84 -2.11 12.14 -2.74
N ALA A 85 -2.74 12.47 -1.60
CA ALA A 85 -4.15 12.87 -1.57
C ALA A 85 -4.43 14.16 -2.34
N ASN A 86 -3.43 15.01 -2.51
CA ASN A 86 -3.51 16.31 -3.17
C ASN A 86 -2.88 16.28 -4.58
N ASP A 87 -2.51 15.10 -5.10
CA ASP A 87 -1.88 14.96 -6.40
C ASP A 87 -2.91 14.78 -7.53
N ASP A 88 -3.16 15.87 -8.24
CA ASP A 88 -4.06 15.88 -9.41
C ASP A 88 -3.36 15.48 -10.73
N SER A 89 -2.07 15.12 -10.68
CA SER A 89 -1.29 14.72 -11.85
C SER A 89 -1.65 13.32 -12.35
N SER A 90 -1.09 12.95 -13.48
CA SER A 90 -1.07 11.57 -13.98
C SER A 90 0.29 11.31 -14.62
N GLY A 91 0.83 10.13 -14.42
CA GLY A 91 2.11 9.73 -15.00
C GLY A 91 3.06 9.14 -13.97
N VAL A 92 4.35 9.31 -14.19
CA VAL A 92 5.40 8.84 -13.29
C VAL A 92 5.51 9.80 -12.12
N ILE A 93 5.44 9.25 -10.92
CA ILE A 93 5.63 10.03 -9.68
C ILE A 93 7.12 10.24 -9.45
N ASP A 94 7.47 11.46 -9.04
CA ASP A 94 8.82 11.82 -8.70
C ASP A 94 9.35 10.87 -7.59
N PRO A 95 10.48 10.20 -7.80
CA PRO A 95 11.07 9.33 -6.80
C PRO A 95 11.36 10.02 -5.45
N GLU A 96 11.61 11.33 -5.44
CA GLU A 96 11.83 12.11 -4.21
C GLU A 96 10.58 12.17 -3.31
N ARG A 97 9.40 11.93 -3.89
CA ARG A 97 8.14 11.84 -3.15
C ARG A 97 7.84 10.44 -2.60
N ILE A 98 8.73 9.48 -2.84
CA ILE A 98 8.57 8.10 -2.36
C ILE A 98 9.60 7.81 -1.29
N GLU A 99 9.15 7.66 -0.06
CA GLU A 99 9.98 7.32 1.08
C GLU A 99 9.87 5.84 1.44
N MET A 100 10.98 5.20 1.82
CA MET A 100 10.92 3.88 2.44
C MET A 100 10.64 4.03 3.93
N VAL A 101 9.50 3.52 4.38
CA VAL A 101 9.06 3.55 5.77
C VAL A 101 9.66 2.39 6.56
N ALA A 102 9.57 1.19 6.01
CA ALA A 102 10.08 -0.02 6.64
C ALA A 102 10.34 -1.13 5.63
N GLU A 103 11.36 -1.94 5.89
CA GLU A 103 11.51 -3.27 5.34
C GLU A 103 10.83 -4.26 6.28
N LEU A 104 9.98 -5.14 5.75
CA LEU A 104 9.23 -6.10 6.54
C LEU A 104 9.97 -7.45 6.58
N PRO A 105 9.96 -8.12 7.74
CA PRO A 105 10.48 -9.46 7.80
C PRO A 105 9.69 -10.38 6.84
N TYR A 106 10.42 -11.20 6.12
CA TYR A 106 9.82 -12.26 5.34
C TYR A 106 10.62 -13.55 5.50
N ARG A 107 9.95 -14.67 5.37
CA ARG A 107 10.58 -16.00 5.34
C ARG A 107 10.02 -16.79 4.17
N LEU A 108 10.83 -17.70 3.64
CA LEU A 108 10.41 -18.56 2.53
C LEU A 108 9.19 -19.40 2.93
N ASN A 109 8.14 -19.33 2.12
CA ASN A 109 6.85 -20.03 2.26
C ASN A 109 5.99 -19.63 3.47
N VAL A 110 6.38 -18.66 4.29
CA VAL A 110 5.60 -18.19 5.45
C VAL A 110 5.77 -16.68 5.64
N ASP A 111 4.89 -16.10 6.46
CA ASP A 111 4.94 -14.68 6.85
C ASP A 111 4.94 -13.74 5.62
N HIS A 112 4.01 -13.96 4.69
CA HIS A 112 3.83 -13.06 3.56
C HIS A 112 3.01 -11.83 3.99
N PRO A 113 3.59 -10.62 4.04
CA PRO A 113 2.84 -9.42 4.38
C PRO A 113 1.79 -9.13 3.30
N GLU A 114 0.52 -9.06 3.69
CA GLU A 114 -0.59 -8.84 2.75
C GLU A 114 -1.53 -7.71 3.14
N GLY A 115 -1.41 -7.18 4.37
CA GLY A 115 -2.23 -6.06 4.81
C GLY A 115 -1.51 -5.13 5.78
N ILE A 116 -1.83 -3.84 5.69
CA ILE A 116 -1.39 -2.80 6.62
C ILE A 116 -2.57 -1.94 7.07
N ASP A 117 -2.54 -1.49 8.30
CA ASP A 117 -3.44 -0.45 8.79
C ASP A 117 -2.72 0.46 9.79
N LEU A 118 -3.29 1.65 10.02
CA LEU A 118 -2.84 2.54 11.09
C LEU A 118 -3.22 1.91 12.44
N TRP A 119 -2.27 1.96 13.41
CA TRP A 119 -2.49 1.44 14.75
C TRP A 119 -2.22 2.52 15.83
N PRO A 120 -3.13 3.51 15.99
CA PRO A 120 -2.92 4.68 16.84
C PRO A 120 -2.66 4.32 18.31
N GLU A 121 -3.15 3.17 18.77
CA GLU A 121 -2.97 2.67 20.14
C GLU A 121 -1.50 2.42 20.50
N ALA A 122 -0.66 2.14 19.50
CA ALA A 122 0.78 1.99 19.70
C ALA A 122 1.57 3.30 19.52
N GLY A 123 0.88 4.41 19.29
CA GLY A 123 1.44 5.76 19.13
C GLY A 123 1.39 6.29 17.70
N PRO A 124 1.78 7.56 17.52
CA PRO A 124 1.79 8.20 16.20
C PRO A 124 2.68 7.44 15.21
N GLY A 125 2.21 7.25 13.99
CA GLY A 125 2.94 6.56 12.92
C GLY A 125 3.07 5.05 13.10
N ALA A 126 2.40 4.45 14.10
CA ALA A 126 2.38 3.01 14.24
C ALA A 126 1.49 2.36 13.18
N LEU A 127 1.99 1.27 12.59
CA LEU A 127 1.32 0.46 11.58
C LEU A 127 1.18 -0.97 12.07
N LEU A 128 -0.01 -1.52 11.93
CA LEU A 128 -0.27 -2.95 12.06
C LEU A 128 0.02 -3.63 10.73
N VAL A 129 0.76 -4.75 10.78
CA VAL A 129 1.04 -5.59 9.61
C VAL A 129 0.47 -6.97 9.84
N ILE A 130 -0.33 -7.45 8.89
CA ILE A 130 -0.88 -8.80 8.89
C ILE A 130 -0.28 -9.63 7.76
N TYR A 131 -0.24 -10.95 7.97
CA TYR A 131 0.44 -11.89 7.10
C TYR A 131 -0.53 -12.95 6.58
N ASP A 132 -0.42 -13.25 5.28
CA ASP A 132 -0.89 -14.50 4.72
C ASP A 132 0.13 -15.62 5.01
N ALA A 133 -0.34 -16.85 5.11
CA ALA A 133 0.50 -18.00 5.49
C ALA A 133 1.38 -17.70 6.73
N PRO A 134 0.77 -17.29 7.88
CA PRO A 134 1.56 -16.95 9.06
C PRO A 134 2.36 -18.16 9.54
N ALA A 135 3.59 -17.90 9.99
CA ALA A 135 4.44 -18.94 10.55
C ALA A 135 3.77 -19.60 11.77
N PRO A 136 4.01 -20.90 12.02
CA PRO A 136 3.40 -21.61 13.17
C PRO A 136 3.58 -20.90 14.51
N GLU A 137 4.70 -20.22 14.70
CA GLU A 137 5.00 -19.47 15.93
C GLU A 137 4.11 -18.23 16.13
N ARG A 138 3.45 -17.78 15.07
CA ARG A 138 2.46 -16.70 15.14
C ARG A 138 1.07 -17.19 15.52
N CYS A 139 0.79 -18.47 15.33
CA CYS A 139 -0.52 -19.06 15.50
C CYS A 139 -0.67 -19.66 16.90
N ASP A 140 -1.79 -19.38 17.54
CA ASP A 140 -2.22 -20.05 18.76
C ASP A 140 -3.50 -20.83 18.45
N ALA A 141 -3.38 -22.16 18.39
CA ALA A 141 -4.48 -23.04 18.04
C ALA A 141 -5.53 -23.14 19.15
N ASP A 142 -5.15 -22.91 20.41
CA ASP A 142 -6.08 -23.03 21.55
C ASP A 142 -7.00 -21.81 21.63
N THR A 143 -6.49 -20.63 21.27
CA THR A 143 -7.26 -19.37 21.28
C THR A 143 -7.75 -18.94 19.89
N PHE A 144 -7.38 -19.68 18.84
CA PHE A 144 -7.68 -19.30 17.45
C PHE A 144 -7.21 -17.89 17.09
N THR A 145 -6.04 -17.49 17.58
CA THR A 145 -5.47 -16.17 17.34
C THR A 145 -4.20 -16.23 16.52
N VAL A 146 -3.92 -15.14 15.79
CA VAL A 146 -2.68 -14.96 15.02
C VAL A 146 -2.03 -13.65 15.46
N ARG A 147 -0.72 -13.68 15.70
CA ARG A 147 0.05 -12.49 16.05
C ARG A 147 0.39 -11.70 14.78
N ALA A 148 0.00 -10.43 14.78
CA ALA A 148 0.43 -9.42 13.83
C ALA A 148 1.67 -8.69 14.35
N ASP A 149 2.36 -7.97 13.47
CA ASP A 149 3.45 -7.09 13.88
C ASP A 149 2.97 -5.64 13.95
N VAL A 150 3.53 -4.90 14.88
CA VAL A 150 3.37 -3.45 14.95
C VAL A 150 4.72 -2.81 14.69
N ILE A 151 4.81 -2.05 13.59
CA ILE A 151 5.99 -1.27 13.24
C ILE A 151 5.76 0.20 13.53
N ARG A 152 6.82 0.94 13.86
CA ARG A 152 6.76 2.38 14.09
C ARG A 152 7.52 3.10 12.99
N SER A 153 6.91 4.15 12.47
CA SER A 153 7.51 5.03 11.47
C SER A 153 7.30 6.48 11.86
N ASN A 154 7.99 7.39 11.18
CA ASN A 154 7.61 8.79 11.26
C ASN A 154 6.17 8.95 10.77
N PRO A 155 5.33 9.74 11.46
CA PRO A 155 3.92 9.90 11.09
C PRO A 155 3.73 10.69 9.79
N THR A 156 4.72 11.48 9.38
CA THR A 156 4.69 12.37 8.21
C THR A 156 5.94 12.20 7.37
N CYS A 157 5.89 12.69 6.14
CA CYS A 157 7.07 12.81 5.29
C CYS A 157 8.15 13.65 5.95
N ALA A 158 9.42 13.35 5.66
CA ALA A 158 10.50 14.23 6.03
C ALA A 158 10.25 15.61 5.41
N ALA A 159 10.31 16.66 6.22
CA ALA A 159 10.21 18.01 5.69
C ALA A 159 11.39 18.23 4.72
N GLU A 160 11.10 18.76 3.53
CA GLU A 160 12.16 19.30 2.68
C GLU A 160 12.93 20.34 3.49
N LEU A 161 14.23 20.12 3.67
CA LEU A 161 15.17 21.05 4.31
C LEU A 161 15.58 22.12 3.32
#